data_6865470bce340067d4bfd5d6423001da
#
_entry.id   6865470bce340067d4bfd5d6423001da
#
_cell.length_a   1.000
_cell.length_b   1.000
_cell.length_c   1.000
_cell.angle_alpha   90.00
_cell.angle_beta   90.00
_cell.angle_gamma   90.00
#
_symmetry.space_group_name_H-M   'P 1'
#
loop_
_entity.id
_entity.type
_entity.pdbx_description
1 polymer ?
#
loop_
_entity_poly.entity_id
_entity_poly.type
_entity_poly.pdbx_seq_one_letter_code
_entity_poly.pdbx_strand_id
1 'polypeptide(L)'
;LNGLSVEEAKKKIVEWLEQNGKGHPKVNYKLRDWVFSRQRYWGEPIPMVYCEKCGWVPLPESELPLRLPECESFEQTDDGQSPLAKMTDWVNTTCPHCGGPAKRETDTMPQWAGSSWYYLRYCDPHNDECLASKEALDYWCPVDWYNGGMEHTTLHLLYSRFWHKFLYDIGIVSNPEPYAKRTSHGMILGENGEKMSKSRGNVVKPVRW
;
A
#
# COMPACT_ATOMS: atom_id res chain seq x y z
N LEU A 1 41.43 -14.22 -10.72
CA LEU A 1 40.27 -13.65 -11.41
C LEU A 1 40.63 -13.08 -12.80
N ASN A 2 41.92 -12.90 -13.06
CA ASN A 2 42.39 -12.36 -14.34
C ASN A 2 42.02 -13.33 -15.50
N GLY A 3 41.57 -12.77 -16.62
CA GLY A 3 41.15 -13.53 -17.79
C GLY A 3 39.71 -14.10 -17.75
N LEU A 4 38.97 -13.87 -16.66
CA LEU A 4 37.55 -14.25 -16.54
C LEU A 4 36.64 -13.11 -16.98
N SER A 5 35.46 -13.44 -17.49
CA SER A 5 34.39 -12.48 -17.63
C SER A 5 33.92 -11.96 -16.26
N VAL A 6 33.25 -10.81 -16.21
CA VAL A 6 32.75 -10.22 -14.97
C VAL A 6 31.81 -11.18 -14.22
N GLU A 7 30.97 -11.90 -14.91
CA GLU A 7 30.04 -12.84 -14.30
C GLU A 7 30.76 -14.06 -13.70
N GLU A 8 31.74 -14.63 -14.39
CA GLU A 8 32.57 -15.71 -13.88
C GLU A 8 33.44 -15.27 -12.69
N ALA A 9 33.99 -14.06 -12.76
CA ALA A 9 34.78 -13.49 -11.66
C ALA A 9 33.94 -13.28 -10.40
N LYS A 10 32.72 -12.77 -10.52
CA LYS A 10 31.78 -12.63 -9.40
C LYS A 10 31.48 -13.99 -8.76
N LYS A 11 31.16 -14.99 -9.56
CA LYS A 11 30.88 -16.34 -9.08
C LYS A 11 32.07 -16.91 -8.29
N LYS A 12 33.25 -16.85 -8.89
CA LYS A 12 34.47 -17.40 -8.33
C LYS A 12 34.93 -16.71 -7.04
N ILE A 13 34.75 -15.38 -6.93
CA ILE A 13 35.10 -14.65 -5.70
C ILE A 13 34.12 -14.95 -4.56
N VAL A 14 32.82 -15.11 -4.85
CA VAL A 14 31.81 -15.48 -3.87
C VAL A 14 32.08 -16.88 -3.35
N GLU A 15 32.35 -17.87 -4.22
CA GLU A 15 32.72 -19.23 -3.85
C GLU A 15 33.97 -19.25 -2.94
N TRP A 16 34.99 -18.45 -3.29
CA TRP A 16 36.19 -18.33 -2.47
C TRP A 16 35.93 -17.74 -1.08
N LEU A 17 35.05 -16.70 -1.01
CA LEU A 17 34.65 -16.08 0.25
C LEU A 17 33.92 -17.06 1.16
N GLU A 18 33.02 -17.88 0.60
CA GLU A 18 32.31 -18.92 1.34
C GLU A 18 33.27 -20.00 1.89
N GLN A 19 34.13 -20.53 1.03
CA GLN A 19 35.10 -21.57 1.41
C GLN A 19 36.05 -21.11 2.49
N ASN A 20 36.37 -19.83 2.58
CA ASN A 20 37.24 -19.24 3.57
C ASN A 20 36.48 -18.64 4.79
N GLY A 21 35.17 -18.82 4.89
CA GLY A 21 34.35 -18.29 5.99
C GLY A 21 34.35 -16.77 6.11
N LYS A 22 34.61 -16.06 4.99
CA LYS A 22 34.73 -14.58 4.94
C LYS A 22 33.49 -13.89 4.40
N GLY A 23 32.53 -14.64 3.89
CA GLY A 23 31.28 -14.09 3.36
C GLY A 23 30.42 -15.17 2.72
N HIS A 24 29.21 -14.80 2.34
CA HIS A 24 28.23 -15.66 1.66
C HIS A 24 27.48 -14.85 0.61
N PRO A 25 26.91 -15.50 -0.43
CA PRO A 25 26.09 -14.81 -1.42
C PRO A 25 24.84 -14.27 -0.76
N LYS A 26 24.44 -13.05 -1.15
CA LYS A 26 23.21 -12.43 -0.70
C LYS A 26 22.43 -11.89 -1.90
N VAL A 27 21.20 -12.31 -2.03
CA VAL A 27 20.27 -11.74 -3.02
C VAL A 27 19.65 -10.48 -2.45
N ASN A 28 19.82 -9.37 -3.16
CA ASN A 28 19.14 -8.11 -2.85
C ASN A 28 18.16 -7.79 -3.97
N TYR A 29 16.93 -7.47 -3.60
CA TYR A 29 15.93 -7.02 -4.56
C TYR A 29 16.02 -5.50 -4.77
N LYS A 30 15.83 -5.05 -6.01
CA LYS A 30 15.80 -3.60 -6.33
C LYS A 30 14.51 -2.92 -5.90
N LEU A 31 13.45 -3.69 -5.67
CA LEU A 31 12.18 -3.18 -5.18
C LEU A 31 12.39 -2.68 -3.73
N ARG A 32 12.01 -1.44 -3.48
CA ARG A 32 12.02 -0.87 -2.13
C ARG A 32 10.79 -1.36 -1.36
N ASP A 33 10.93 -1.48 -0.05
CA ASP A 33 9.80 -1.77 0.82
C ASP A 33 8.73 -0.68 0.69
N TRP A 34 7.49 -1.10 0.67
CA TRP A 34 6.39 -0.16 0.73
C TRP A 34 6.14 0.25 2.17
N VAL A 35 6.64 1.43 2.53
CA VAL A 35 6.30 2.05 3.82
C VAL A 35 4.88 2.59 3.71
N PHE A 36 3.92 1.86 4.28
CA PHE A 36 2.49 2.20 4.18
C PHE A 36 1.92 2.87 5.44
N SER A 37 2.69 3.15 6.46
CA SER A 37 2.28 3.94 7.61
C SER A 37 2.56 5.43 7.41
N ARG A 38 1.65 6.30 7.87
CA ARG A 38 1.73 7.75 7.76
C ARG A 38 1.31 8.41 9.07
N GLN A 39 2.05 9.43 9.47
CA GLN A 39 1.81 10.26 10.63
C GLN A 39 0.82 11.37 10.27
N ARG A 40 -0.42 10.97 9.93
CA ARG A 40 -1.51 11.88 9.58
C ARG A 40 -2.85 11.32 10.02
N TYR A 41 -3.83 12.20 10.22
CA TYR A 41 -5.18 11.79 10.60
C TYR A 41 -5.92 11.11 9.43
N TRP A 42 -5.93 11.74 8.25
CA TRP A 42 -6.65 11.23 7.08
C TRP A 42 -5.96 10.03 6.44
N GLY A 43 -6.60 8.90 6.53
CA GLY A 43 -6.19 7.61 5.99
C GLY A 43 -6.97 6.48 6.64
N GLU A 44 -6.82 5.26 6.15
CA GLU A 44 -7.41 4.09 6.81
C GLU A 44 -6.63 3.80 8.10
N PRO A 45 -7.31 3.66 9.27
CA PRO A 45 -6.62 3.27 10.49
C PRO A 45 -6.08 1.85 10.40
N ILE A 46 -4.93 1.63 11.02
CA ILE A 46 -4.29 0.30 11.05
C ILE A 46 -4.88 -0.48 12.23
N PRO A 47 -5.56 -1.63 12.01
CA PRO A 47 -6.28 -2.35 13.05
C PRO A 47 -5.33 -3.20 13.93
N MET A 48 -4.34 -2.54 14.54
CA MET A 48 -3.33 -3.16 15.40
C MET A 48 -3.25 -2.43 16.74
N VAL A 49 -2.92 -3.18 17.78
CA VAL A 49 -2.60 -2.63 19.10
C VAL A 49 -1.23 -3.13 19.56
N TYR A 50 -0.49 -2.29 20.24
CA TYR A 50 0.76 -2.67 20.89
C TYR A 50 0.54 -2.94 22.38
N CYS A 51 0.92 -4.13 22.81
CA CYS A 51 0.90 -4.56 24.20
C CYS A 51 2.33 -4.88 24.65
N GLU A 52 2.79 -4.36 25.78
CA GLU A 52 4.15 -4.62 26.26
C GLU A 52 4.43 -6.12 26.50
N LYS A 53 3.40 -6.89 26.84
CA LYS A 53 3.52 -8.34 27.07
C LYS A 53 3.47 -9.17 25.78
N CYS A 54 2.59 -8.77 24.82
CA CYS A 54 2.28 -9.57 23.63
C CYS A 54 2.91 -9.02 22.34
N GLY A 55 3.46 -7.80 22.36
CA GLY A 55 3.91 -7.08 21.17
C GLY A 55 2.72 -6.56 20.35
N TRP A 56 2.87 -6.51 19.04
CA TRP A 56 1.82 -6.12 18.11
C TRP A 56 0.76 -7.22 17.98
N VAL A 57 -0.49 -6.88 18.23
CA VAL A 57 -1.65 -7.79 18.19
C VAL A 57 -2.71 -7.19 17.27
N PRO A 58 -3.25 -7.95 16.29
CA PRO A 58 -4.35 -7.48 15.46
C PRO A 58 -5.62 -7.37 16.28
N LEU A 59 -6.48 -6.40 15.92
CA LEU A 59 -7.85 -6.33 16.44
C LEU A 59 -8.67 -7.54 15.94
N PRO A 60 -9.58 -8.08 16.75
CA PRO A 60 -10.50 -9.12 16.30
C PRO A 60 -11.48 -8.55 15.25
N GLU A 61 -11.99 -9.41 14.38
CA GLU A 61 -12.95 -9.01 13.34
C GLU A 61 -14.21 -8.34 13.89
N SER A 62 -14.62 -8.72 15.11
CA SER A 62 -15.78 -8.14 15.80
C SER A 62 -15.62 -6.65 16.14
N GLU A 63 -14.38 -6.12 16.13
CA GLU A 63 -14.08 -4.70 16.36
C GLU A 63 -13.89 -3.92 15.04
N LEU A 64 -14.08 -4.56 13.88
CA LEU A 64 -14.02 -3.92 12.59
C LEU A 64 -15.42 -3.44 12.12
N PRO A 65 -15.49 -2.32 11.41
CA PRO A 65 -14.40 -1.44 11.00
C PRO A 65 -13.87 -0.57 12.15
N LEU A 66 -12.55 -0.50 12.29
CA LEU A 66 -11.93 0.46 13.18
C LEU A 66 -12.16 1.87 12.64
N ARG A 67 -12.84 2.72 13.42
CA ARG A 67 -13.17 4.10 13.02
C ARG A 67 -12.19 5.09 13.65
N LEU A 68 -11.84 6.11 12.87
CA LEU A 68 -11.12 7.26 13.41
C LEU A 68 -12.01 8.03 14.38
N PRO A 69 -11.46 8.53 15.50
CA PRO A 69 -12.21 9.38 16.43
C PRO A 69 -12.49 10.74 15.79
N GLU A 70 -13.53 11.42 16.23
CA GLU A 70 -13.76 12.81 15.84
C GLU A 70 -12.61 13.70 16.34
N CYS A 71 -12.15 14.62 15.51
CA CYS A 71 -11.00 15.47 15.78
C CYS A 71 -11.29 16.92 15.43
N GLU A 72 -11.08 17.81 16.37
CA GLU A 72 -11.24 19.26 16.17
C GLU A 72 -10.06 19.87 15.40
N SER A 73 -8.86 19.29 15.49
CA SER A 73 -7.65 19.76 14.81
C SER A 73 -6.85 18.61 14.25
N PHE A 74 -6.38 18.76 13.01
CA PHE A 74 -5.54 17.80 12.28
C PHE A 74 -4.07 18.23 12.22
N GLU A 75 -3.67 19.17 13.05
CA GLU A 75 -2.31 19.69 13.08
C GLU A 75 -1.34 18.59 13.51
N GLN A 76 -0.25 18.49 12.78
CA GLN A 76 0.85 17.60 13.15
C GLN A 76 1.46 18.01 14.49
N THR A 77 2.00 17.02 15.17
CA THR A 77 2.74 17.28 16.40
C THR A 77 4.15 17.81 16.07
N ASP A 78 4.72 18.65 16.93
CA ASP A 78 6.06 19.20 16.74
C ASP A 78 7.15 18.10 16.75
N ASP A 79 6.86 16.95 17.36
CA ASP A 79 7.73 15.78 17.41
C ASP A 79 7.54 14.81 16.22
N GLY A 80 6.69 15.16 15.25
CA GLY A 80 6.44 14.38 14.05
C GLY A 80 5.54 13.15 14.26
N GLN A 81 4.91 13.00 15.42
CA GLN A 81 3.93 11.94 15.66
C GLN A 81 2.61 12.24 14.94
N SER A 82 1.79 11.20 14.77
CA SER A 82 0.43 11.34 14.25
C SER A 82 -0.44 12.22 15.17
N PRO A 83 -1.34 13.05 14.63
CA PRO A 83 -2.35 13.73 15.41
C PRO A 83 -3.18 12.82 16.31
N LEU A 84 -3.39 11.56 15.89
CA LEU A 84 -4.08 10.53 16.68
C LEU A 84 -3.36 10.20 17.99
N ALA A 85 -2.04 10.36 18.06
CA ALA A 85 -1.27 10.07 19.27
C ALA A 85 -1.66 10.93 20.47
N LYS A 86 -2.22 12.13 20.24
CA LYS A 86 -2.72 13.02 21.28
C LYS A 86 -4.10 12.62 21.83
N MET A 87 -4.83 11.74 21.15
CA MET A 87 -6.19 11.31 21.51
C MET A 87 -6.14 10.12 22.46
N THR A 88 -5.75 10.38 23.71
CA THR A 88 -5.47 9.36 24.72
C THR A 88 -6.64 8.40 24.95
N ASP A 89 -7.87 8.88 24.88
CA ASP A 89 -9.08 8.07 25.08
C ASP A 89 -9.29 7.06 23.95
N TRP A 90 -8.88 7.40 22.73
CA TRP A 90 -8.90 6.49 21.60
C TRP A 90 -7.67 5.59 21.55
N VAL A 91 -6.50 6.11 21.87
CA VAL A 91 -5.22 5.39 21.84
C VAL A 91 -5.17 4.27 22.87
N ASN A 92 -5.57 4.59 24.12
CA ASN A 92 -5.51 3.61 25.20
C ASN A 92 -6.63 2.59 25.07
N THR A 93 -6.28 1.32 25.13
CA THR A 93 -7.21 0.20 24.95
C THR A 93 -6.73 -1.03 25.72
N THR A 94 -7.42 -2.12 25.58
CA THR A 94 -7.04 -3.42 26.13
C THR A 94 -6.52 -4.35 25.04
N CYS A 95 -5.53 -5.14 25.38
CA CYS A 95 -4.98 -6.15 24.48
C CYS A 95 -6.00 -7.28 24.25
N PRO A 96 -6.43 -7.56 23.01
CA PRO A 96 -7.40 -8.61 22.75
C PRO A 96 -6.85 -10.02 23.03
N HIS A 97 -5.52 -10.17 23.13
CA HIS A 97 -4.91 -11.47 23.42
C HIS A 97 -4.79 -11.75 24.93
N CYS A 98 -4.37 -10.79 25.75
CA CYS A 98 -4.11 -11.02 27.18
C CYS A 98 -4.97 -10.20 28.14
N GLY A 99 -5.83 -9.30 27.65
CA GLY A 99 -6.67 -8.41 28.45
C GLY A 99 -5.93 -7.30 29.20
N GLY A 100 -4.61 -7.21 29.06
CA GLY A 100 -3.80 -6.18 29.70
C GLY A 100 -3.85 -4.83 28.96
N PRO A 101 -3.23 -3.77 29.51
CA PRO A 101 -3.15 -2.48 28.86
C PRO A 101 -2.46 -2.56 27.48
N ALA A 102 -3.00 -1.85 26.51
CA ALA A 102 -2.45 -1.76 25.16
C ALA A 102 -2.70 -0.36 24.57
N LYS A 103 -1.99 -0.04 23.49
CA LYS A 103 -2.16 1.21 22.75
C LYS A 103 -2.48 0.90 21.30
N ARG A 104 -3.47 1.57 20.72
CA ARG A 104 -3.76 1.50 19.29
C ARG A 104 -2.62 2.08 18.48
N GLU A 105 -2.39 1.53 17.29
CA GLU A 105 -1.55 2.16 16.28
C GLU A 105 -2.14 3.53 15.92
N THR A 106 -1.29 4.55 15.89
CA THR A 106 -1.70 5.94 15.64
C THR A 106 -1.37 6.41 14.22
N ASP A 107 -0.56 5.65 13.50
CA ASP A 107 -0.35 5.90 12.07
C ASP A 107 -1.58 5.44 11.26
N THR A 108 -1.77 6.05 10.13
CA THR A 108 -2.80 5.64 9.16
C THR A 108 -2.16 5.12 7.88
N MET A 109 -2.88 4.29 7.14
CA MET A 109 -2.44 3.85 5.82
C MET A 109 -2.57 4.98 4.79
N PRO A 110 -1.66 5.09 3.80
CA PRO A 110 -1.77 6.08 2.75
C PRO A 110 -2.97 5.79 1.84
N GLN A 111 -3.42 6.80 1.11
CA GLN A 111 -4.48 6.67 0.11
C GLN A 111 -4.27 5.53 -0.91
N TRP A 112 -3.02 5.13 -1.16
CA TRP A 112 -2.70 4.02 -2.04
C TRP A 112 -3.10 2.65 -1.47
N ALA A 113 -3.29 2.52 -0.16
CA ALA A 113 -3.80 1.29 0.44
C ALA A 113 -5.28 1.09 0.05
N GLY A 114 -6.14 2.07 0.31
CA GLY A 114 -7.55 2.02 -0.07
C GLY A 114 -7.75 1.95 -1.58
N SER A 115 -7.03 2.77 -2.36
CA SER A 115 -7.13 2.75 -3.82
C SER A 115 -6.55 1.50 -4.48
N SER A 116 -5.88 0.63 -3.74
CA SER A 116 -5.31 -0.60 -4.30
C SER A 116 -6.35 -1.68 -4.60
N TRP A 117 -7.56 -1.56 -4.11
CA TRP A 117 -8.58 -2.60 -4.25
C TRP A 117 -9.97 -2.10 -4.72
N TYR A 118 -10.14 -0.81 -5.03
CA TYR A 118 -11.42 -0.22 -5.41
C TYR A 118 -12.08 -0.94 -6.60
N TYR A 119 -11.30 -1.38 -7.58
CA TYR A 119 -11.80 -2.07 -8.78
C TYR A 119 -12.45 -3.42 -8.45
N LEU A 120 -12.00 -4.09 -7.40
CA LEU A 120 -12.64 -5.30 -6.89
C LEU A 120 -13.97 -4.97 -6.22
N ARG A 121 -14.00 -3.92 -5.40
CA ARG A 121 -15.23 -3.48 -4.73
C ARG A 121 -16.29 -3.00 -5.72
N TYR A 122 -15.89 -2.43 -6.85
CA TYR A 122 -16.82 -2.03 -7.90
C TYR A 122 -17.56 -3.20 -8.55
N CYS A 123 -17.02 -4.42 -8.47
CA CYS A 123 -17.70 -5.62 -8.96
C CYS A 123 -18.96 -5.95 -8.14
N ASP A 124 -18.97 -5.58 -6.85
CA ASP A 124 -20.06 -5.91 -5.92
C ASP A 124 -20.18 -4.83 -4.82
N PRO A 125 -20.63 -3.60 -5.18
CA PRO A 125 -20.51 -2.43 -4.30
C PRO A 125 -21.45 -2.45 -3.09
N HIS A 126 -22.49 -3.26 -3.12
CA HIS A 126 -23.50 -3.35 -2.07
C HIS A 126 -23.34 -4.60 -1.17
N ASN A 127 -22.25 -5.32 -1.32
CA ASN A 127 -21.98 -6.50 -0.50
C ASN A 127 -21.50 -6.09 0.90
N ASP A 128 -22.25 -6.41 1.92
CA ASP A 128 -21.93 -6.09 3.30
C ASP A 128 -21.21 -7.24 4.04
N GLU A 129 -21.08 -8.41 3.41
CA GLU A 129 -20.51 -9.60 4.05
C GLU A 129 -19.02 -9.81 3.69
N CYS A 130 -18.62 -9.43 2.48
CA CYS A 130 -17.24 -9.62 2.02
C CYS A 130 -16.79 -8.52 1.05
N LEU A 131 -15.53 -8.57 0.63
CA LEU A 131 -14.93 -7.61 -0.33
C LEU A 131 -15.74 -7.53 -1.63
N ALA A 132 -16.11 -8.66 -2.19
CA ALA A 132 -17.05 -8.86 -3.28
C ALA A 132 -17.33 -10.37 -3.37
N SER A 133 -18.49 -10.77 -3.89
CA SER A 133 -18.80 -12.17 -4.09
C SER A 133 -17.84 -12.81 -5.10
N LYS A 134 -17.57 -14.09 -4.93
CA LYS A 134 -16.66 -14.81 -5.84
C LYS A 134 -17.20 -14.83 -7.26
N GLU A 135 -18.51 -14.98 -7.43
CA GLU A 135 -19.19 -14.95 -8.74
C GLU A 135 -18.98 -13.62 -9.46
N ALA A 136 -19.11 -12.49 -8.73
CA ALA A 136 -18.88 -11.16 -9.30
C ALA A 136 -17.40 -10.96 -9.67
N LEU A 137 -16.47 -11.39 -8.82
CA LEU A 137 -15.04 -11.32 -9.11
C LEU A 137 -14.65 -12.19 -10.31
N ASP A 138 -15.16 -13.41 -10.40
CA ASP A 138 -14.86 -14.33 -11.51
C ASP A 138 -15.44 -13.83 -12.85
N TYR A 139 -16.55 -13.08 -12.79
CA TYR A 139 -17.17 -12.51 -13.99
C TYR A 139 -16.50 -11.22 -14.48
N TRP A 140 -16.15 -10.30 -13.54
CA TRP A 140 -15.66 -8.96 -13.90
C TRP A 140 -14.14 -8.81 -13.90
N CYS A 141 -13.41 -9.75 -13.30
CA CYS A 141 -11.95 -9.70 -13.25
C CYS A 141 -11.31 -10.78 -14.14
N PRO A 142 -10.12 -10.49 -14.71
CA PRO A 142 -9.36 -9.23 -14.55
C PRO A 142 -10.03 -8.07 -15.27
N VAL A 143 -9.71 -6.83 -14.87
CA VAL A 143 -10.16 -5.63 -15.59
C VAL A 143 -9.63 -5.67 -17.02
N ASP A 144 -10.51 -5.58 -18.01
CA ASP A 144 -10.16 -5.75 -19.43
C ASP A 144 -9.16 -4.71 -19.91
N TRP A 145 -9.35 -3.47 -19.47
CA TRP A 145 -8.51 -2.37 -19.94
C TRP A 145 -8.33 -1.29 -18.87
N TYR A 146 -7.10 -1.11 -18.42
CA TYR A 146 -6.68 -0.01 -17.57
C TYR A 146 -6.07 1.11 -18.41
N ASN A 147 -6.75 2.25 -18.47
CA ASN A 147 -6.32 3.44 -19.21
C ASN A 147 -6.00 4.57 -18.24
N GLY A 148 -4.75 4.94 -18.11
CA GLY A 148 -4.33 5.93 -17.14
C GLY A 148 -2.96 6.55 -17.39
N GLY A 149 -2.58 7.49 -16.52
CA GLY A 149 -1.31 8.19 -16.59
C GLY A 149 -0.10 7.28 -16.37
N MET A 150 1.02 7.65 -16.99
CA MET A 150 2.27 6.90 -16.89
C MET A 150 2.81 6.87 -15.45
N GLU A 151 2.58 7.92 -14.66
CA GLU A 151 3.00 8.03 -13.26
C GLU A 151 2.50 6.88 -12.38
N HIS A 152 1.33 6.33 -12.68
CA HIS A 152 0.75 5.22 -11.94
C HIS A 152 1.50 3.89 -12.11
N THR A 153 2.45 3.81 -13.02
CA THR A 153 3.30 2.61 -13.16
C THR A 153 4.07 2.29 -11.88
N THR A 154 4.52 3.32 -11.18
CA THR A 154 5.27 3.21 -9.92
C THR A 154 4.45 3.59 -8.68
N LEU A 155 3.17 3.91 -8.85
CA LEU A 155 2.24 4.29 -7.80
C LEU A 155 1.09 3.27 -7.72
N HIS A 156 -0.10 3.65 -8.19
CA HIS A 156 -1.30 2.83 -8.08
C HIS A 156 -1.15 1.43 -8.69
N LEU A 157 -0.58 1.31 -9.89
CA LEU A 157 -0.42 0.00 -10.54
C LEU A 157 0.51 -0.93 -9.77
N LEU A 158 1.58 -0.40 -9.17
CA LEU A 158 2.48 -1.20 -8.35
C LEU A 158 1.76 -1.75 -7.12
N TYR A 159 1.05 -0.89 -6.40
CA TYR A 159 0.40 -1.26 -5.14
C TYR A 159 -0.84 -2.12 -5.35
N SER A 160 -1.66 -1.82 -6.36
CA SER A 160 -2.82 -2.64 -6.69
C SER A 160 -2.43 -4.04 -7.17
N ARG A 161 -1.34 -4.18 -7.93
CA ARG A 161 -0.81 -5.49 -8.31
C ARG A 161 -0.27 -6.27 -7.11
N PHE A 162 0.39 -5.60 -6.16
CA PHE A 162 0.84 -6.23 -4.92
C PHE A 162 -0.34 -6.79 -4.12
N TRP A 163 -1.38 -5.96 -3.88
CA TRP A 163 -2.61 -6.38 -3.22
C TRP A 163 -3.30 -7.53 -3.96
N HIS A 164 -3.44 -7.43 -5.26
CA HIS A 164 -4.09 -8.45 -6.06
C HIS A 164 -3.37 -9.80 -6.00
N LYS A 165 -2.05 -9.79 -6.06
CA LYS A 165 -1.24 -11.01 -5.93
C LYS A 165 -1.39 -11.64 -4.54
N PHE A 166 -1.41 -10.84 -3.49
CA PHE A 166 -1.71 -11.33 -2.15
C PHE A 166 -3.11 -11.95 -2.07
N LEU A 167 -4.13 -11.28 -2.61
CA LEU A 167 -5.50 -11.81 -2.65
C LEU A 167 -5.60 -13.09 -3.50
N TYR A 168 -4.81 -13.21 -4.54
CA TYR A 168 -4.68 -14.42 -5.33
C TYR A 168 -4.05 -15.56 -4.52
N ASP A 169 -2.97 -15.29 -3.81
CA ASP A 169 -2.26 -16.29 -2.99
C ASP A 169 -3.15 -16.85 -1.87
N ILE A 170 -4.05 -16.05 -1.32
CA ILE A 170 -5.04 -16.50 -0.31
C ILE A 170 -6.38 -16.97 -0.90
N GLY A 171 -6.51 -17.04 -2.24
CA GLY A 171 -7.66 -17.60 -2.94
C GLY A 171 -8.90 -16.71 -3.04
N ILE A 172 -8.79 -15.42 -2.79
CA ILE A 172 -9.92 -14.45 -2.90
C ILE A 172 -10.22 -14.13 -4.36
N VAL A 173 -9.20 -13.94 -5.20
CA VAL A 173 -9.35 -13.72 -6.64
C VAL A 173 -8.79 -14.88 -7.42
N SER A 174 -9.37 -15.16 -8.60
CA SER A 174 -9.02 -16.33 -9.44
C SER A 174 -7.89 -16.05 -10.44
N ASN A 175 -7.55 -14.78 -10.67
CA ASN A 175 -6.54 -14.36 -11.63
C ASN A 175 -5.31 -13.79 -10.93
N PRO A 176 -4.08 -14.11 -11.38
CA PRO A 176 -2.85 -13.59 -10.73
C PRO A 176 -2.53 -12.13 -11.08
N GLU A 177 -3.20 -11.56 -12.09
CA GLU A 177 -3.00 -10.17 -12.52
C GLU A 177 -4.33 -9.41 -12.55
N PRO A 178 -4.35 -8.15 -12.05
CA PRO A 178 -5.60 -7.38 -11.95
C PRO A 178 -6.09 -6.81 -13.29
N TYR A 179 -5.19 -6.58 -14.24
CA TYR A 179 -5.47 -5.88 -15.50
C TYR A 179 -5.00 -6.71 -16.69
N ALA A 180 -5.90 -6.99 -17.63
CA ALA A 180 -5.59 -7.72 -18.87
C ALA A 180 -4.80 -6.84 -19.84
N LYS A 181 -5.13 -5.55 -19.91
CA LYS A 181 -4.48 -4.58 -20.80
C LYS A 181 -4.27 -3.25 -20.10
N ARG A 182 -3.10 -2.66 -20.32
CA ARG A 182 -2.79 -1.30 -19.88
C ARG A 182 -2.42 -0.42 -21.07
N THR A 183 -2.98 0.78 -21.10
CA THR A 183 -2.56 1.85 -22.01
C THR A 183 -2.13 3.07 -21.20
N SER A 184 -0.95 3.58 -21.47
CA SER A 184 -0.51 4.88 -20.99
C SER A 184 -0.90 5.94 -22.01
N HIS A 185 -1.71 6.91 -21.61
CA HIS A 185 -1.84 8.14 -22.39
C HIS A 185 -0.71 9.12 -22.04
N GLY A 186 -0.43 10.04 -22.94
CA GLY A 186 0.55 11.11 -22.72
C GLY A 186 0.10 12.07 -21.61
N MET A 187 1.01 12.96 -21.24
CA MET A 187 0.76 14.01 -20.27
C MET A 187 -0.05 15.14 -20.93
N ILE A 188 -1.13 15.57 -20.28
CA ILE A 188 -1.89 16.73 -20.75
C ILE A 188 -1.10 17.99 -20.39
N LEU A 189 -0.79 18.79 -21.41
CA LEU A 189 0.01 20.00 -21.29
C LEU A 189 -0.90 21.23 -21.26
N GLY A 190 -0.48 22.27 -20.55
CA GLY A 190 -1.06 23.60 -20.61
C GLY A 190 -0.64 24.36 -21.87
N GLU A 191 -1.10 25.62 -22.01
CA GLU A 191 -0.87 26.44 -23.20
C GLU A 191 0.62 26.60 -23.58
N ASN A 192 1.52 26.58 -22.60
CA ASN A 192 2.97 26.74 -22.83
C ASN A 192 3.69 25.40 -23.06
N GLY A 193 2.97 24.30 -23.31
CA GLY A 193 3.59 22.98 -23.45
C GLY A 193 4.14 22.39 -22.17
N GLU A 194 3.88 22.99 -21.01
CA GLU A 194 4.28 22.49 -19.71
C GLU A 194 3.19 21.62 -19.07
N LYS A 195 3.60 20.69 -18.20
CA LYS A 195 2.66 19.88 -17.42
C LYS A 195 1.69 20.77 -16.65
N MET A 196 0.38 20.54 -16.82
CA MET A 196 -0.63 21.20 -16.02
C MET A 196 -0.49 20.86 -14.54
N SER A 197 -0.54 21.88 -13.68
CA SER A 197 -0.47 21.75 -12.23
C SER A 197 -1.32 22.83 -11.55
N LYS A 198 -2.05 22.43 -10.51
CA LYS A 198 -2.83 23.38 -9.71
C LYS A 198 -1.93 24.42 -9.03
N SER A 199 -0.74 24.04 -8.60
CA SER A 199 0.22 24.94 -7.97
C SER A 199 0.82 25.97 -8.93
N ARG A 200 0.83 25.67 -10.24
CA ARG A 200 1.32 26.58 -11.29
C ARG A 200 0.22 27.46 -11.89
N GLY A 201 -1.03 27.18 -11.59
CA GLY A 201 -2.18 27.93 -12.12
C GLY A 201 -2.40 27.79 -13.63
N ASN A 202 -1.73 26.83 -14.29
CA ASN A 202 -1.81 26.63 -15.75
C ASN A 202 -2.80 25.55 -16.19
N VAL A 203 -3.81 25.27 -15.35
CA VAL A 203 -4.85 24.29 -15.65
C VAL A 203 -5.87 24.89 -16.60
N VAL A 204 -6.03 24.28 -17.77
CA VAL A 204 -7.11 24.61 -18.71
C VAL A 204 -8.37 23.86 -18.30
N LYS A 205 -9.45 24.59 -18.02
CA LYS A 205 -10.75 23.98 -17.70
C LYS A 205 -11.39 23.48 -18.99
N PRO A 206 -12.00 22.29 -19.00
CA PRO A 206 -12.84 21.87 -20.12
C PRO A 206 -13.95 22.91 -20.37
N VAL A 207 -14.17 23.24 -21.62
CA VAL A 207 -15.27 24.14 -21.99
C VAL A 207 -16.58 23.47 -21.58
N ARG A 208 -17.38 24.15 -20.77
CA ARG A 208 -18.76 23.70 -20.52
C ARG A 208 -19.54 23.97 -21.81
N TRP A 209 -20.09 22.94 -22.41
CA TRP A 209 -21.09 23.00 -23.48
C TRP A 209 -22.42 23.44 -22.90
#